data_f06e5ac5d589b2f5d4207010b84c4aa9
#
_entry.id   f06e5ac5d589b2f5d4207010b84c4aa9
#
_cell.length_a   1.000
_cell.length_b   1.000
_cell.length_c   1.000
_cell.angle_alpha   90.00
_cell.angle_beta   90.00
_cell.angle_gamma   90.00
#
_symmetry.space_group_name_H-M   'P 1'
#
loop_
_entity.id
_entity.type
_entity.pdbx_description
1 polymer ?
#
loop_
_entity_poly.entity_id
_entity_poly.type
_entity_poly.pdbx_seq_one_letter_code
_entity_poly.pdbx_strand_id
1 'polypeptide(L)'
;LAARPYIAARTSRLENRKKDVYRLFNVPLIAGAALLSFAHGANDVANAVGPLAAIFSTIQDPSHIDGEVAIPLWVLVVGAFGIAIGLGLFGPKLISVVGEKITRLNAPRAYCVALSAAITVLFATTMGLPVSSTHIAVGAVFGVGFLREYMENPNKRKMRPGHKLNITADEAFNSRRLRSMRRLVRRHFAFSIAAAWVITVPASALLAATVYALLQLL
;
A
#
# COMPACT_ATOMS: atom_id res chain seq x y z
N LEU A 1 14.01 -21.48 -10.35
CA LEU A 1 14.26 -22.39 -11.47
C LEU A 1 12.95 -22.97 -12.04
N ALA A 2 11.94 -23.29 -11.22
CA ALA A 2 10.66 -23.88 -11.66
C ALA A 2 9.80 -22.96 -12.54
N ALA A 3 9.93 -21.64 -12.44
CA ALA A 3 9.16 -20.68 -13.24
C ALA A 3 9.66 -20.57 -14.70
N ARG A 4 10.88 -21.01 -14.99
CA ARG A 4 11.51 -20.85 -16.30
C ARG A 4 10.77 -21.58 -17.44
N PRO A 5 10.37 -22.86 -17.30
CA PRO A 5 9.62 -23.55 -18.36
C PRO A 5 8.22 -22.98 -18.57
N TYR A 6 7.55 -22.55 -17.51
CA TYR A 6 6.24 -21.91 -17.59
C TYR A 6 6.28 -20.57 -18.34
N ILE A 7 7.29 -19.76 -18.03
CA ILE A 7 7.52 -18.48 -18.74
C ILE A 7 7.88 -18.75 -20.19
N ALA A 8 8.82 -19.67 -20.47
CA ALA A 8 9.25 -20.01 -21.83
C ALA A 8 8.09 -20.51 -22.70
N ALA A 9 7.23 -21.39 -22.20
CA ALA A 9 6.08 -21.89 -22.93
C ALA A 9 5.04 -20.80 -23.26
N ARG A 10 4.93 -19.79 -22.40
CA ARG A 10 3.98 -18.69 -22.59
C ARG A 10 4.55 -17.53 -23.43
N THR A 11 5.87 -17.36 -23.43
CA THR A 11 6.56 -16.30 -24.20
C THR A 11 6.82 -16.70 -25.66
N SER A 12 6.88 -17.99 -25.98
CA SER A 12 7.14 -18.47 -27.34
C SER A 12 6.08 -18.04 -28.36
N ARG A 13 4.88 -17.68 -27.93
CA ARG A 13 3.75 -17.22 -28.78
C ARG A 13 3.50 -15.70 -28.71
N LEU A 14 4.28 -14.96 -27.93
CA LEU A 14 4.07 -13.53 -27.73
C LEU A 14 4.99 -12.75 -28.67
N GLU A 15 4.40 -11.87 -29.49
CA GLU A 15 5.16 -10.81 -30.13
C GLU A 15 5.68 -9.88 -29.02
N ASN A 16 6.93 -9.41 -29.16
CA ASN A 16 7.63 -8.59 -28.15
C ASN A 16 7.00 -7.19 -27.96
N ARG A 17 5.68 -7.16 -27.75
CA ARG A 17 4.87 -5.94 -27.56
C ARG A 17 4.69 -5.68 -26.05
N LYS A 18 4.63 -4.41 -25.67
CA LYS A 18 4.39 -3.99 -24.28
C LYS A 18 3.14 -4.61 -23.65
N LYS A 19 2.07 -4.82 -24.46
CA LYS A 19 0.83 -5.45 -23.98
C LYS A 19 1.03 -6.90 -23.56
N ASP A 20 1.89 -7.63 -24.23
CA ASP A 20 2.14 -9.04 -23.94
C ASP A 20 2.97 -9.20 -22.68
N VAL A 21 3.95 -8.33 -22.46
CA VAL A 21 4.67 -8.25 -21.19
C VAL A 21 3.71 -7.99 -20.03
N TYR A 22 2.70 -7.11 -20.19
CA TYR A 22 1.73 -6.84 -19.14
C TYR A 22 0.86 -8.04 -18.78
N ARG A 23 0.50 -8.87 -19.77
CA ARG A 23 -0.25 -10.11 -19.56
C ARG A 23 0.53 -11.15 -18.74
N LEU A 24 1.86 -11.20 -18.90
CA LEU A 24 2.72 -12.08 -18.11
C LEU A 24 2.70 -11.74 -16.62
N PHE A 25 2.46 -10.48 -16.28
CA PHE A 25 2.40 -10.02 -14.87
C PHE A 25 1.04 -10.25 -14.20
N ASN A 26 0.02 -10.74 -14.92
CA ASN A 26 -1.29 -10.97 -14.30
C ASN A 26 -1.22 -12.03 -13.18
N VAL A 27 -0.52 -13.15 -13.42
CA VAL A 27 -0.38 -14.22 -12.42
C VAL A 27 0.47 -13.77 -11.22
N PRO A 28 1.69 -13.19 -11.41
CA PRO A 28 2.44 -12.59 -10.30
C PRO A 28 1.64 -11.53 -9.54
N LEU A 29 0.84 -10.70 -10.23
CA LEU A 29 0.01 -9.68 -9.60
C LEU A 29 -1.05 -10.30 -8.69
N ILE A 30 -1.74 -11.37 -9.14
CA ILE A 30 -2.71 -12.08 -8.31
C ILE A 30 -2.03 -12.66 -7.07
N ALA A 31 -0.87 -13.29 -7.23
CA ALA A 31 -0.10 -13.81 -6.11
C ALA A 31 0.35 -12.70 -5.14
N GLY A 32 0.83 -11.57 -5.68
CA GLY A 32 1.21 -10.40 -4.87
C GLY A 32 0.03 -9.77 -4.14
N ALA A 33 -1.13 -9.70 -4.78
CA ALA A 33 -2.37 -9.21 -4.16
C ALA A 33 -2.86 -10.15 -3.05
N ALA A 34 -2.79 -11.46 -3.26
CA ALA A 34 -3.14 -12.45 -2.24
C ALA A 34 -2.19 -12.35 -1.03
N LEU A 35 -0.89 -12.21 -1.27
CA LEU A 35 0.09 -12.02 -0.20
C LEU A 35 -0.15 -10.73 0.58
N LEU A 36 -0.46 -9.62 -0.13
CA LEU A 36 -0.80 -8.36 0.51
C LEU A 36 -2.10 -8.47 1.33
N SER A 37 -3.12 -9.15 0.82
CA SER A 37 -4.38 -9.39 1.55
C SER A 37 -4.14 -10.20 2.82
N PHE A 38 -3.30 -11.21 2.76
CA PHE A 38 -2.90 -11.99 3.93
C PHE A 38 -2.14 -11.11 4.95
N ALA A 39 -1.15 -10.36 4.49
CA ALA A 39 -0.37 -9.45 5.34
C ALA A 39 -1.25 -8.39 6.01
N HIS A 40 -2.19 -7.81 5.26
CA HIS A 40 -3.17 -6.84 5.76
C HIS A 40 -4.06 -7.46 6.84
N GLY A 41 -4.65 -8.64 6.57
CA GLY A 41 -5.48 -9.34 7.55
C GLY A 41 -4.72 -9.68 8.84
N ALA A 42 -3.50 -10.21 8.71
CA ALA A 42 -2.67 -10.55 9.87
C ALA A 42 -2.32 -9.34 10.74
N ASN A 43 -2.04 -8.17 10.13
CA ASN A 43 -1.69 -6.96 10.85
C ASN A 43 -2.92 -6.23 11.41
N ASP A 44 -3.91 -5.96 10.55
CA ASP A 44 -5.02 -5.07 10.92
C ASP A 44 -6.02 -5.76 11.87
N VAL A 45 -6.22 -7.09 11.76
CA VAL A 45 -7.01 -7.83 12.75
C VAL A 45 -6.34 -7.74 14.12
N ALA A 46 -5.04 -7.98 14.22
CA ALA A 46 -4.31 -7.89 15.47
C ALA A 46 -4.38 -6.49 16.09
N ASN A 47 -4.20 -5.44 15.29
CA ASN A 47 -4.29 -4.05 15.74
C ASN A 47 -5.71 -3.68 16.22
N ALA A 48 -6.75 -4.23 15.61
CA ALA A 48 -8.13 -3.97 15.99
C ALA A 48 -8.54 -4.72 17.25
N VAL A 49 -8.13 -5.98 17.40
CA VAL A 49 -8.58 -6.84 18.50
C VAL A 49 -7.65 -6.85 19.71
N GLY A 50 -6.40 -6.41 19.54
CA GLY A 50 -5.42 -6.36 20.64
C GLY A 50 -5.93 -5.63 21.88
N PRO A 51 -6.45 -4.39 21.76
CA PRO A 51 -7.03 -3.67 22.90
C PRO A 51 -8.21 -4.40 23.55
N LEU A 52 -9.08 -5.03 22.74
CA LEU A 52 -10.22 -5.79 23.25
C LEU A 52 -9.75 -7.03 24.01
N ALA A 53 -8.76 -7.75 23.49
CA ALA A 53 -8.17 -8.91 24.16
C ALA A 53 -7.51 -8.50 25.51
N ALA A 54 -6.80 -7.37 25.53
CA ALA A 54 -6.20 -6.84 26.75
C ALA A 54 -7.26 -6.51 27.82
N ILE A 55 -8.34 -5.82 27.46
CA ILE A 55 -9.46 -5.53 28.36
C ILE A 55 -10.07 -6.83 28.89
N PHE A 56 -10.34 -7.79 28.00
CA PHE A 56 -10.92 -9.07 28.38
C PHE A 56 -10.03 -9.86 29.35
N SER A 57 -8.72 -9.89 29.10
CA SER A 57 -7.73 -10.53 29.98
C SER A 57 -7.68 -9.88 31.36
N THR A 58 -7.67 -8.54 31.41
CA THR A 58 -7.64 -7.78 32.68
C THR A 58 -8.91 -8.00 33.52
N ILE A 59 -10.07 -8.18 32.89
CA ILE A 59 -11.32 -8.49 33.60
C ILE A 59 -11.29 -9.92 34.16
N GLN A 60 -10.70 -10.87 33.43
CA GLN A 60 -10.63 -12.27 33.88
C GLN A 60 -9.59 -12.49 34.99
N ASP A 61 -8.45 -11.86 34.90
CA ASP A 61 -7.36 -11.96 35.86
C ASP A 61 -6.66 -10.61 36.07
N PRO A 62 -7.12 -9.80 37.02
CA PRO A 62 -6.52 -8.49 37.35
C PRO A 62 -5.06 -8.56 37.80
N SER A 63 -4.55 -9.72 38.17
CA SER A 63 -3.18 -9.89 38.66
C SER A 63 -2.15 -10.06 37.55
N HIS A 64 -2.59 -10.35 36.29
CA HIS A 64 -1.73 -10.54 35.12
C HIS A 64 -1.66 -9.28 34.23
N ILE A 65 -1.21 -8.17 34.77
CA ILE A 65 -1.12 -6.89 34.01
C ILE A 65 0.12 -6.83 33.12
N ASP A 66 1.16 -7.63 33.39
CA ASP A 66 2.50 -7.52 32.76
C ASP A 66 2.88 -8.69 31.85
N GLY A 67 1.94 -9.45 31.30
CA GLY A 67 2.22 -10.63 30.47
C GLY A 67 1.76 -10.51 29.01
N GLU A 68 2.24 -11.43 28.18
CA GLU A 68 1.69 -11.63 26.83
C GLU A 68 0.22 -12.06 26.94
N VAL A 69 -0.67 -11.25 26.36
CA VAL A 69 -2.11 -11.52 26.37
C VAL A 69 -2.44 -12.49 25.25
N ALA A 70 -2.88 -13.70 25.61
CA ALA A 70 -3.41 -14.64 24.64
C ALA A 70 -4.73 -14.12 24.07
N ILE A 71 -4.80 -13.97 22.76
CA ILE A 71 -6.00 -13.48 22.07
C ILE A 71 -6.97 -14.66 21.87
N PRO A 72 -8.16 -14.64 22.50
CA PRO A 72 -9.16 -15.69 22.34
C PRO A 72 -9.64 -15.76 20.87
N LEU A 73 -9.90 -16.97 20.38
CA LEU A 73 -10.31 -17.20 18.99
C LEU A 73 -11.57 -16.41 18.61
N TRP A 74 -12.54 -16.30 19.49
CA TRP A 74 -13.76 -15.54 19.23
C TRP A 74 -13.49 -14.05 18.99
N VAL A 75 -12.51 -13.46 19.68
CA VAL A 75 -12.10 -12.06 19.48
C VAL A 75 -11.49 -11.87 18.07
N LEU A 76 -10.63 -12.82 17.64
CA LEU A 76 -10.09 -12.83 16.29
C LEU A 76 -11.18 -12.93 15.22
N VAL A 77 -12.16 -13.80 15.45
CA VAL A 77 -13.31 -14.01 14.55
C VAL A 77 -14.12 -12.73 14.41
N VAL A 78 -14.44 -12.05 15.52
CA VAL A 78 -15.15 -10.75 15.50
C VAL A 78 -14.37 -9.70 14.68
N GLY A 79 -13.07 -9.57 14.91
CA GLY A 79 -12.22 -8.64 14.16
C GLY A 79 -12.17 -8.97 12.66
N ALA A 80 -12.00 -10.24 12.31
CA ALA A 80 -11.97 -10.70 10.93
C ALA A 80 -13.30 -10.43 10.20
N PHE A 81 -14.44 -10.70 10.83
CA PHE A 81 -15.77 -10.38 10.29
C PHE A 81 -15.95 -8.87 10.10
N GLY A 82 -15.53 -8.05 11.07
CA GLY A 82 -15.61 -6.59 10.96
C GLY A 82 -14.83 -6.07 9.76
N ILE A 83 -13.59 -6.53 9.56
CA ILE A 83 -12.78 -6.16 8.40
C ILE A 83 -13.42 -6.65 7.10
N ALA A 84 -13.90 -7.89 7.05
CA ALA A 84 -14.53 -8.46 5.85
C ALA A 84 -15.78 -7.67 5.43
N ILE A 85 -16.64 -7.30 6.37
CA ILE A 85 -17.83 -6.48 6.12
C ILE A 85 -17.44 -5.08 5.65
N GLY A 86 -16.49 -4.42 6.33
CA GLY A 86 -16.00 -3.10 5.95
C GLY A 86 -15.41 -3.09 4.55
N LEU A 87 -14.63 -4.11 4.20
CA LEU A 87 -14.06 -4.26 2.85
C LEU A 87 -15.15 -4.54 1.80
N GLY A 88 -16.15 -5.33 2.12
CA GLY A 88 -17.29 -5.59 1.23
C GLY A 88 -18.06 -4.32 0.90
N LEU A 89 -18.29 -3.45 1.89
CA LEU A 89 -19.07 -2.22 1.74
C LEU A 89 -18.29 -1.08 1.05
N PHE A 90 -17.02 -0.89 1.41
CA PHE A 90 -16.25 0.29 1.01
C PHE A 90 -15.05 -0.01 0.11
N GLY A 91 -14.64 -1.27 -0.01
CA GLY A 91 -13.46 -1.70 -0.75
C GLY A 91 -13.42 -1.27 -2.21
N PRO A 92 -14.49 -1.45 -3.01
CA PRO A 92 -14.49 -1.05 -4.42
C PRO A 92 -14.22 0.43 -4.63
N LYS A 93 -14.78 1.29 -3.76
CA LYS A 93 -14.56 2.75 -3.80
C LYS A 93 -13.10 3.10 -3.48
N LEU A 94 -12.52 2.45 -2.47
CA LEU A 94 -11.14 2.66 -2.06
C LEU A 94 -10.14 2.23 -3.15
N ILE A 95 -10.36 1.06 -3.76
CA ILE A 95 -9.52 0.53 -4.84
C ILE A 95 -9.50 1.48 -6.03
N SER A 96 -10.65 2.00 -6.45
CA SER A 96 -10.75 2.99 -7.53
C SER A 96 -9.95 4.27 -7.22
N VAL A 97 -10.04 4.78 -5.99
CA VAL A 97 -9.30 5.99 -5.59
C VAL A 97 -7.79 5.75 -5.60
N VAL A 98 -7.32 4.67 -5.01
CA VAL A 98 -5.89 4.37 -4.90
C VAL A 98 -5.29 3.98 -6.25
N GLY A 99 -5.99 3.13 -7.01
CA GLY A 99 -5.48 2.58 -8.27
C GLY A 99 -5.50 3.56 -9.44
N GLU A 100 -6.48 4.49 -9.49
CA GLU A 100 -6.68 5.35 -10.65
C GLU A 100 -6.36 6.82 -10.38
N LYS A 101 -6.63 7.32 -9.17
CA LYS A 101 -6.50 8.76 -8.88
C LYS A 101 -5.11 9.19 -8.48
N ILE A 102 -4.32 8.34 -7.81
CA ILE A 102 -2.96 8.69 -7.36
C ILE A 102 -1.97 8.59 -8.51
N THR A 103 -1.91 7.45 -9.19
CA THR A 103 -1.07 7.22 -10.37
C THR A 103 -1.67 6.13 -11.25
N ARG A 104 -1.34 6.19 -12.56
CA ARG A 104 -1.79 5.13 -13.48
C ARG A 104 -0.92 3.90 -13.31
N LEU A 105 -1.48 2.88 -12.67
CA LEU A 105 -0.84 1.58 -12.52
C LEU A 105 -1.12 0.69 -13.74
N ASN A 106 -0.12 -0.10 -14.11
CA ASN A 106 -0.25 -1.24 -15.00
C ASN A 106 0.15 -2.50 -14.21
N ALA A 107 -0.11 -3.70 -14.75
CA ALA A 107 0.11 -4.96 -14.04
C ALA A 107 1.53 -5.10 -13.42
N PRO A 108 2.65 -4.80 -14.11
CA PRO A 108 3.98 -4.84 -13.49
C PRO A 108 4.15 -3.87 -12.31
N ARG A 109 3.61 -2.65 -12.41
CA ARG A 109 3.72 -1.65 -11.35
C ARG A 109 2.83 -2.00 -10.17
N ALA A 110 1.60 -2.44 -10.43
CA ALA A 110 0.70 -2.93 -9.41
C ALA A 110 1.31 -4.12 -8.65
N TYR A 111 1.99 -5.02 -9.36
CA TYR A 111 2.74 -6.10 -8.73
C TYR A 111 3.86 -5.58 -7.81
N CYS A 112 4.67 -4.61 -8.26
CA CYS A 112 5.71 -4.02 -7.44
C CYS A 112 5.12 -3.34 -6.18
N VAL A 113 3.99 -2.65 -6.31
CA VAL A 113 3.28 -2.04 -5.18
C VAL A 113 2.81 -3.11 -4.20
N ALA A 114 2.08 -4.13 -4.69
CA ALA A 114 1.54 -5.18 -3.84
C ALA A 114 2.65 -5.96 -3.11
N LEU A 115 3.70 -6.34 -3.84
CA LEU A 115 4.81 -7.09 -3.27
C LEU A 115 5.58 -6.29 -2.24
N SER A 116 5.94 -5.03 -2.53
CA SER A 116 6.67 -4.18 -1.58
C SER A 116 5.85 -3.89 -0.32
N ALA A 117 4.56 -3.61 -0.49
CA ALA A 117 3.67 -3.39 0.65
C ALA A 117 3.53 -4.66 1.51
N ALA A 118 3.29 -5.82 0.88
CA ALA A 118 3.19 -7.09 1.59
C ALA A 118 4.45 -7.43 2.40
N ILE A 119 5.63 -7.32 1.78
CA ILE A 119 6.90 -7.57 2.47
C ILE A 119 7.08 -6.62 3.65
N THR A 120 6.80 -5.33 3.47
CA THR A 120 6.94 -4.32 4.53
C THR A 120 5.99 -4.59 5.70
N VAL A 121 4.72 -4.90 5.41
CA VAL A 121 3.72 -5.22 6.45
C VAL A 121 4.11 -6.49 7.20
N LEU A 122 4.45 -7.57 6.48
CA LEU A 122 4.85 -8.83 7.11
C LEU A 122 6.09 -8.65 7.99
N PHE A 123 7.09 -7.92 7.52
CA PHE A 123 8.29 -7.63 8.29
C PHE A 123 7.95 -6.85 9.58
N ALA A 124 7.14 -5.81 9.48
CA ALA A 124 6.71 -5.04 10.66
C ALA A 124 5.88 -5.91 11.64
N THR A 125 4.99 -6.74 11.11
CA THR A 125 4.15 -7.65 11.92
C THR A 125 5.01 -8.69 12.66
N THR A 126 6.02 -9.26 11.99
CA THR A 126 6.93 -10.23 12.65
C THR A 126 7.80 -9.58 13.75
N MET A 127 8.01 -8.28 13.66
CA MET A 127 8.69 -7.51 14.71
C MET A 127 7.74 -7.01 15.82
N GLY A 128 6.45 -7.35 15.76
CA GLY A 128 5.45 -6.88 16.70
C GLY A 128 5.15 -5.37 16.60
N LEU A 129 5.50 -4.73 15.48
CA LEU A 129 5.27 -3.30 15.28
C LEU A 129 3.84 -3.04 14.77
N PRO A 130 3.03 -2.26 15.49
CA PRO A 130 1.72 -1.85 15.01
C PRO A 130 1.88 -0.84 13.87
N VAL A 131 1.61 -1.26 12.64
CA VAL A 131 1.73 -0.41 11.45
C VAL A 131 0.40 -0.29 10.72
N SER A 132 0.23 0.79 9.96
CA SER A 132 -0.91 0.93 9.08
C SER A 132 -0.59 0.35 7.70
N SER A 133 -1.20 -0.78 7.37
CA SER A 133 -1.10 -1.43 6.06
C SER A 133 -1.56 -0.51 4.93
N THR A 134 -2.57 0.33 5.16
CA THR A 134 -3.06 1.34 4.20
C THR A 134 -1.98 2.41 3.92
N HIS A 135 -1.29 2.91 4.95
CA HIS A 135 -0.21 3.89 4.77
C HIS A 135 0.96 3.28 3.98
N ILE A 136 1.31 2.04 4.26
CA ILE A 136 2.37 1.31 3.55
C ILE A 136 1.97 1.11 2.08
N ALA A 137 0.75 0.67 1.80
CA ALA A 137 0.27 0.48 0.43
C ALA A 137 0.25 1.80 -0.37
N VAL A 138 -0.24 2.88 0.22
CA VAL A 138 -0.24 4.22 -0.40
C VAL A 138 1.20 4.72 -0.60
N GLY A 139 2.08 4.54 0.38
CA GLY A 139 3.51 4.83 0.26
C GLY A 139 4.18 4.07 -0.89
N ALA A 140 3.86 2.78 -1.06
CA ALA A 140 4.34 1.96 -2.18
C ALA A 140 3.85 2.48 -3.54
N VAL A 141 2.59 2.93 -3.64
CA VAL A 141 2.04 3.56 -4.86
C VAL A 141 2.80 4.84 -5.19
N PHE A 142 3.06 5.71 -4.21
CA PHE A 142 3.86 6.91 -4.40
C PHE A 142 5.30 6.58 -4.77
N GLY A 143 5.93 5.62 -4.09
CA GLY A 143 7.31 5.18 -4.35
C GLY A 143 7.50 4.72 -5.80
N VAL A 144 6.62 3.84 -6.28
CA VAL A 144 6.62 3.38 -7.68
C VAL A 144 6.33 4.55 -8.65
N GLY A 145 5.42 5.45 -8.29
CA GLY A 145 5.10 6.64 -9.06
C GLY A 145 6.28 7.60 -9.20
N PHE A 146 6.97 7.93 -8.11
CA PHE A 146 8.15 8.80 -8.10
C PHE A 146 9.34 8.16 -8.82
N LEU A 147 9.57 6.86 -8.60
CA LEU A 147 10.61 6.13 -9.34
C LEU A 147 10.38 6.23 -10.85
N ARG A 148 9.14 6.06 -11.28
CA ARG A 148 8.77 6.22 -12.68
C ARG A 148 9.04 7.64 -13.19
N GLU A 149 8.62 8.67 -12.44
CA GLU A 149 8.86 10.08 -12.79
C GLU A 149 10.37 10.34 -12.91
N TYR A 150 11.16 9.77 -11.99
CA TYR A 150 12.62 9.85 -12.01
C TYR A 150 13.25 9.15 -13.23
N MET A 151 12.80 7.94 -13.57
CA MET A 151 13.32 7.15 -14.70
C MET A 151 12.91 7.72 -16.04
N GLU A 152 11.70 8.28 -16.15
CA GLU A 152 11.18 8.91 -17.37
C GLU A 152 11.71 10.34 -17.57
N ASN A 153 12.55 10.86 -16.66
CA ASN A 153 13.15 12.19 -16.78
C ASN A 153 14.15 12.23 -17.95
N PRO A 154 13.88 13.00 -19.03
CA PRO A 154 14.70 13.00 -20.24
C PRO A 154 16.12 13.56 -20.02
N ASN A 155 16.39 14.33 -18.96
CA ASN A 155 17.74 14.81 -18.66
C ASN A 155 18.70 13.67 -18.29
N LYS A 156 18.20 12.56 -17.69
CA LYS A 156 19.01 11.37 -17.41
C LYS A 156 19.18 10.45 -18.62
N ARG A 157 18.24 10.48 -19.58
CA ARG A 157 18.36 9.77 -20.85
C ARG A 157 19.51 10.29 -21.72
N LYS A 158 19.91 11.58 -21.54
CA LYS A 158 21.05 12.20 -22.23
C LYS A 158 22.41 11.74 -21.71
N MET A 159 22.49 11.07 -20.58
CA MET A 159 23.75 10.56 -20.01
C MET A 159 24.14 9.15 -20.50
N ARG A 160 23.44 8.56 -21.47
CA ARG A 160 23.96 7.35 -22.12
C ARG A 160 25.05 7.77 -23.10
N PRO A 161 26.32 7.33 -22.92
CA PRO A 161 27.40 7.65 -23.84
C PRO A 161 27.03 7.10 -25.22
N GLY A 162 27.05 7.96 -26.24
CA GLY A 162 26.87 7.57 -27.64
C GLY A 162 25.64 8.11 -28.38
N HIS A 163 24.67 8.76 -27.72
CA HIS A 163 23.49 9.30 -28.41
C HIS A 163 23.45 10.83 -28.36
N LYS A 164 24.10 11.46 -29.35
CA LYS A 164 23.96 12.91 -29.60
C LYS A 164 22.60 13.14 -30.26
N LEU A 165 21.58 13.54 -29.50
CA LEU A 165 20.35 14.10 -30.04
C LEU A 165 20.57 15.58 -30.29
N ASN A 166 20.67 15.99 -31.55
CA ASN A 166 20.52 17.39 -31.96
C ASN A 166 19.05 17.78 -31.71
N ILE A 167 18.79 18.35 -30.55
CA ILE A 167 17.46 18.89 -30.19
C ILE A 167 17.51 20.37 -30.47
N THR A 168 16.62 20.85 -31.35
CA THR A 168 16.45 22.29 -31.62
C THR A 168 15.93 23.00 -30.36
N ALA A 169 16.19 24.31 -30.25
CA ALA A 169 15.76 25.13 -29.11
C ALA A 169 14.24 25.06 -28.88
N ASP A 170 13.45 24.98 -29.94
CA ASP A 170 11.98 24.84 -29.91
C ASP A 170 11.53 23.48 -29.38
N GLU A 171 12.22 22.43 -29.74
CA GLU A 171 11.93 21.07 -29.18
C GLU A 171 12.30 21.03 -27.71
N ALA A 172 13.35 21.73 -27.29
CA ALA A 172 13.74 21.86 -25.88
C ALA A 172 12.72 22.66 -25.07
N PHE A 173 12.15 23.74 -25.63
CA PHE A 173 11.12 24.56 -25.01
C PHE A 173 9.79 23.79 -24.90
N ASN A 174 9.34 23.18 -25.98
CA ASN A 174 8.13 22.34 -25.99
C ASN A 174 8.28 21.13 -25.06
N SER A 175 9.47 20.53 -24.98
CA SER A 175 9.74 19.43 -24.06
C SER A 175 9.70 19.88 -22.60
N ARG A 176 10.10 21.11 -22.26
CA ARG A 176 9.95 21.71 -20.91
C ARG A 176 8.49 21.96 -20.56
N ARG A 177 7.69 22.50 -21.49
CA ARG A 177 6.25 22.74 -21.30
C ARG A 177 5.48 21.44 -21.15
N LEU A 178 5.78 20.41 -21.94
CA LEU A 178 5.22 19.06 -21.81
C LEU A 178 5.66 18.36 -20.50
N ARG A 179 6.84 18.71 -19.95
CA ARG A 179 7.30 18.21 -18.64
C ARG A 179 6.52 18.76 -17.48
N SER A 180 6.17 20.05 -17.51
CA SER A 180 5.37 20.67 -16.45
C SER A 180 3.94 20.08 -16.40
N MET A 181 3.43 19.62 -17.54
CA MET A 181 2.11 18.96 -17.66
C MET A 181 2.12 17.46 -17.33
N ARG A 182 3.28 16.79 -17.31
CA ARG A 182 3.40 15.35 -17.04
C ARG A 182 3.86 15.04 -15.63
N ARG A 183 3.24 15.64 -14.64
CA ARG A 183 3.33 15.10 -13.28
C ARG A 183 2.60 13.76 -13.26
N LEU A 184 3.36 12.66 -13.25
CA LEU A 184 2.84 11.30 -13.25
C LEU A 184 2.19 10.95 -11.91
N VAL A 185 2.56 11.68 -10.86
CA VAL A 185 2.04 11.54 -9.50
C VAL A 185 1.30 12.82 -9.13
N ARG A 186 0.05 12.67 -8.71
CA ARG A 186 -0.77 13.80 -8.24
C ARG A 186 -0.41 14.14 -6.81
N ARG A 187 0.55 15.03 -6.64
CA ARG A 187 1.13 15.40 -5.33
C ARG A 187 0.11 15.95 -4.32
N HIS A 188 -1.00 16.53 -4.79
CA HIS A 188 -2.04 17.02 -3.88
C HIS A 188 -2.64 15.89 -3.03
N PHE A 189 -2.72 14.65 -3.54
CA PHE A 189 -3.16 13.51 -2.73
C PHE A 189 -2.17 13.19 -1.60
N ALA A 190 -0.85 13.33 -1.84
CA ALA A 190 0.14 13.13 -0.79
C ALA A 190 -0.04 14.17 0.34
N PHE A 191 -0.27 15.43 -0.02
CA PHE A 191 -0.53 16.50 0.96
C PHE A 191 -1.85 16.29 1.70
N SER A 192 -2.93 15.90 1.00
CA SER A 192 -4.21 15.60 1.63
C SER A 192 -4.12 14.45 2.62
N ILE A 193 -3.37 13.40 2.28
CA ILE A 193 -3.17 12.26 3.15
C ILE A 193 -2.32 12.66 4.36
N ALA A 194 -1.22 13.39 4.16
CA ALA A 194 -0.40 13.90 5.26
C ALA A 194 -1.19 14.84 6.18
N ALA A 195 -2.01 15.73 5.63
CA ALA A 195 -2.90 16.60 6.41
C ALA A 195 -3.94 15.80 7.20
N ALA A 196 -4.52 14.76 6.60
CA ALA A 196 -5.44 13.87 7.29
C ALA A 196 -4.78 13.21 8.51
N TRP A 197 -3.53 12.76 8.41
CA TRP A 197 -2.81 12.15 9.53
C TRP A 197 -2.56 13.12 10.66
N VAL A 198 -2.19 14.36 10.34
CA VAL A 198 -1.96 15.42 11.34
C VAL A 198 -3.26 15.77 12.08
N ILE A 199 -4.41 15.66 11.44
CA ILE A 199 -5.71 16.01 12.04
C ILE A 199 -6.31 14.80 12.77
N THR A 200 -6.26 13.61 12.18
CA THR A 200 -6.97 12.44 12.73
C THR A 200 -6.35 11.93 14.02
N VAL A 201 -5.03 11.98 14.18
CA VAL A 201 -4.36 11.50 15.39
C VAL A 201 -4.73 12.34 16.62
N PRO A 202 -4.60 13.68 16.61
CA PRO A 202 -5.05 14.49 17.75
C PRO A 202 -6.56 14.39 18.00
N ALA A 203 -7.38 14.34 16.94
CA ALA A 203 -8.83 14.22 17.09
C ALA A 203 -9.23 12.91 17.77
N SER A 204 -8.64 11.78 17.39
CA SER A 204 -8.90 10.49 18.02
C SER A 204 -8.38 10.44 19.48
N ALA A 205 -7.24 11.06 19.75
CA ALA A 205 -6.70 11.17 21.11
C ALA A 205 -7.64 11.98 22.04
N LEU A 206 -8.14 13.13 21.55
CA LEU A 206 -9.11 13.95 22.30
C LEU A 206 -10.42 13.20 22.55
N LEU A 207 -10.94 12.49 21.53
CA LEU A 207 -12.14 11.69 21.67
C LEU A 207 -11.95 10.58 22.71
N ALA A 208 -10.84 9.85 22.65
CA ALA A 208 -10.52 8.79 23.60
C ALA A 208 -10.39 9.35 25.04
N ALA A 209 -9.69 10.47 25.21
CA ALA A 209 -9.56 11.12 26.51
C ALA A 209 -10.92 11.58 27.07
N THR A 210 -11.80 12.12 26.21
CA THR A 210 -13.14 12.55 26.61
C THR A 210 -13.99 11.37 27.07
N VAL A 211 -14.00 10.28 26.28
CA VAL A 211 -14.75 9.06 26.64
C VAL A 211 -14.23 8.47 27.95
N TYR A 212 -12.90 8.41 28.12
CA TYR A 212 -12.30 7.91 29.35
C TYR A 212 -12.70 8.76 30.56
N ALA A 213 -12.63 10.09 30.45
CA ALA A 213 -13.03 10.99 31.52
C ALA A 213 -14.52 10.84 31.91
N LEU A 214 -15.39 10.67 30.88
CA LEU A 214 -16.82 10.44 31.14
C LEU A 214 -17.09 9.11 31.86
N LEU A 215 -16.36 8.05 31.50
CA LEU A 215 -16.49 6.75 32.16
C LEU A 215 -15.99 6.75 33.59
N GLN A 216 -15.06 7.64 33.96
CA GLN A 216 -14.60 7.79 35.34
C GLN A 216 -15.60 8.56 36.23
N LEU A 217 -16.54 9.26 35.62
CA LEU A 217 -17.59 10.00 36.38
C LEU A 217 -18.84 9.14 36.64
N LEU A 218 -18.94 7.95 36.06
CA LEU A 218 -20.00 6.96 36.25
C LEU A 218 -19.62 5.92 37.29
#